data_cfda8b27239932539a6201d21240def6
#
_entry.id   cfda8b27239932539a6201d21240def6
#
_cell.length_a   1.000
_cell.length_b   1.000
_cell.length_c   1.000
_cell.angle_alpha   90.00
_cell.angle_beta   90.00
_cell.angle_gamma   90.00
#
_symmetry.space_group_name_H-M   'P 1'
#
loop_
_entity.id
_entity.type
_entity.pdbx_description
1 polymer ?
#
loop_
_entity_poly.entity_id
_entity_poly.type
_entity_poly.pdbx_seq_one_letter_code
_entity_poly.pdbx_strand_id
1 'polypeptide(L)'
;MSKNKFKDVASKVDFIQLEHEILKFWEDESIFEQLRFKNKGNKKWSFLDGPITANNPMGVHHAWGRTLKDVFQRYYAMNGFDLRYQNGFDCQGLWVEVEVEKELGFKSK
;
A
#
# COMPACT_ATOMS: atom_id res chain seq x y z
N MET A 1 12.59 8.84 42.84
CA MET A 1 11.91 9.35 41.62
C MET A 1 11.75 8.21 40.65
N SER A 2 10.53 7.77 40.44
CA SER A 2 10.22 6.70 39.50
C SER A 2 10.47 7.22 38.07
N LYS A 3 11.47 6.66 37.35
CA LYS A 3 11.65 6.94 35.93
C LYS A 3 10.42 6.35 35.21
N ASN A 4 9.63 7.18 34.56
CA ASN A 4 8.57 6.72 33.67
C ASN A 4 9.14 5.68 32.72
N LYS A 5 8.61 4.46 32.76
CA LYS A 5 9.00 3.35 31.87
C LYS A 5 8.47 3.52 30.45
N PHE A 6 7.55 4.43 30.25
CA PHE A 6 6.89 4.66 28.96
C PHE A 6 7.22 6.04 28.45
N LYS A 7 7.37 6.16 27.14
CA LYS A 7 7.51 7.47 26.47
C LYS A 7 6.16 8.17 26.49
N ASP A 8 6.16 9.49 26.64
CA ASP A 8 4.96 10.30 26.47
C ASP A 8 4.46 10.16 25.04
N VAL A 9 3.14 10.02 24.90
CA VAL A 9 2.46 9.93 23.62
C VAL A 9 1.69 11.22 23.39
N ALA A 10 1.86 11.82 22.19
CA ALA A 10 1.14 13.01 21.80
C ALA A 10 -0.38 12.77 21.81
N SER A 11 -1.15 13.73 22.32
CA SER A 11 -2.62 13.65 22.35
C SER A 11 -3.26 13.79 20.97
N LYS A 12 -2.52 14.33 19.99
CA LYS A 12 -2.92 14.41 18.60
C LYS A 12 -1.86 13.75 17.73
N VAL A 13 -2.31 12.92 16.78
CA VAL A 13 -1.43 12.25 15.83
C VAL A 13 -1.60 12.93 14.47
N ASP A 14 -0.51 13.37 13.87
CA ASP A 14 -0.47 13.73 12.46
C ASP A 14 -0.23 12.44 11.66
N PHE A 15 -1.29 11.89 11.10
CA PHE A 15 -1.22 10.63 10.35
C PHE A 15 -0.40 10.76 9.08
N ILE A 16 -0.41 11.91 8.42
CA ILE A 16 0.35 12.13 7.19
C ILE A 16 1.85 12.10 7.50
N GLN A 17 2.26 12.85 8.52
CA GLN A 17 3.66 12.86 8.96
C GLN A 17 4.12 11.46 9.42
N LEU A 18 3.29 10.76 10.18
CA LEU A 18 3.58 9.40 10.64
C LEU A 18 3.76 8.43 9.47
N GLU A 19 2.91 8.51 8.45
CA GLU A 19 3.03 7.68 7.24
C GLU A 19 4.35 7.93 6.51
N HIS A 20 4.75 9.19 6.33
CA HIS A 20 6.03 9.53 5.73
C HIS A 20 7.24 9.02 6.53
N GLU A 21 7.18 9.12 7.85
CA GLU A 21 8.24 8.59 8.72
C GLU A 21 8.35 7.06 8.61
N ILE A 22 7.24 6.35 8.58
CA ILE A 22 7.22 4.89 8.42
C ILE A 22 7.70 4.46 7.03
N LEU A 23 7.27 5.16 5.97
CA LEU A 23 7.74 4.87 4.62
C LEU A 23 9.25 5.06 4.50
N LYS A 24 9.76 6.17 5.05
CA LYS A 24 11.21 6.41 5.09
C LYS A 24 11.94 5.33 5.87
N PHE A 25 11.44 4.93 7.02
CA PHE A 25 12.02 3.82 7.81
C PHE A 25 12.06 2.52 7.00
N TRP A 26 11.00 2.19 6.28
CA TRP A 26 10.95 0.99 5.45
C TRP A 26 11.98 1.02 4.32
N GLU A 27 12.19 2.18 3.72
CA GLU A 27 13.20 2.38 2.68
C GLU A 27 14.63 2.28 3.25
N ASP A 28 14.93 3.04 4.29
CA ASP A 28 16.25 3.09 4.94
C ASP A 28 16.70 1.70 5.43
N GLU A 29 15.77 0.91 5.97
CA GLU A 29 16.03 -0.43 6.51
C GLU A 29 15.79 -1.56 5.50
N SER A 30 15.39 -1.27 4.27
CA SER A 30 15.05 -2.27 3.24
C SER A 30 14.07 -3.34 3.76
N ILE A 31 13.04 -2.93 4.49
CA ILE A 31 12.10 -3.83 5.18
C ILE A 31 11.40 -4.78 4.21
N PHE A 32 11.06 -4.31 3.02
CA PHE A 32 10.39 -5.14 2.02
C PHE A 32 11.29 -6.29 1.53
N GLU A 33 12.55 -6.03 1.27
CA GLU A 33 13.54 -7.04 0.86
C GLU A 33 13.79 -8.04 1.98
N GLN A 34 13.90 -7.56 3.22
CA GLN A 34 14.06 -8.43 4.39
C GLN A 34 12.85 -9.38 4.53
N LEU A 35 11.62 -8.87 4.36
CA LEU A 35 10.41 -9.68 4.42
C LEU A 35 10.38 -10.75 3.32
N ARG A 36 10.74 -10.39 2.09
CA ARG A 36 10.83 -11.34 0.97
C ARG A 36 11.87 -12.42 1.22
N PHE A 37 13.01 -12.04 1.76
CA PHE A 37 14.11 -12.98 2.04
C PHE A 37 13.78 -13.93 3.17
N LYS A 38 13.15 -13.43 4.24
CA LYS A 38 12.81 -14.18 5.45
C LYS A 38 12.04 -15.46 5.17
N ASN A 39 11.10 -15.43 4.27
CA ASN A 39 10.20 -16.54 3.97
C ASN A 39 10.52 -17.25 2.64
N LYS A 40 11.63 -16.87 2.01
CA LYS A 40 12.03 -17.42 0.71
C LYS A 40 12.19 -18.94 0.74
N GLY A 41 11.53 -19.61 -0.19
CA GLY A 41 11.60 -21.08 -0.32
C GLY A 41 10.59 -21.84 0.53
N ASN A 42 9.85 -21.19 1.39
CA ASN A 42 8.76 -21.80 2.16
C ASN A 42 7.53 -22.09 1.28
N LYS A 43 6.47 -22.59 1.89
CA LYS A 43 5.20 -22.80 1.21
C LYS A 43 4.71 -21.51 0.56
N LYS A 44 4.40 -21.58 -0.73
CA LYS A 44 4.01 -20.41 -1.51
C LYS A 44 2.55 -20.04 -1.28
N TRP A 45 2.32 -18.73 -1.25
CA TRP A 45 1.00 -18.12 -1.35
C TRP A 45 1.06 -16.97 -2.35
N SER A 46 0.12 -16.93 -3.28
CA SER A 46 0.12 -15.91 -4.33
C SER A 46 -1.15 -15.11 -4.29
N PHE A 47 -1.03 -13.83 -4.59
CA PHE A 47 -2.14 -12.91 -4.73
C PHE A 47 -2.00 -12.12 -6.03
N LEU A 48 -3.04 -12.18 -6.86
CA LEU A 48 -3.17 -11.35 -8.05
C LEU A 48 -4.17 -10.24 -7.76
N ASP A 49 -3.73 -9.01 -7.84
CA ASP A 49 -4.54 -7.84 -7.56
C ASP A 49 -4.90 -7.10 -8.86
N GLY A 50 -6.16 -6.63 -8.95
CA GLY A 50 -6.58 -5.60 -9.89
C GLY A 50 -6.48 -4.25 -9.18
N PRO A 51 -5.49 -3.40 -9.49
CA PRO A 51 -5.39 -2.09 -8.87
C PRO A 51 -6.56 -1.19 -9.30
N ILE A 52 -6.78 -0.13 -8.53
CA ILE A 52 -7.76 0.90 -8.90
C ILE A 52 -7.32 1.65 -10.15
N THR A 53 -8.28 2.18 -10.90
CA THR A 53 -7.98 3.06 -12.04
C THR A 53 -7.33 4.37 -11.59
N ALA A 54 -6.40 4.88 -12.39
CA ALA A 54 -5.60 6.07 -12.08
C ALA A 54 -6.25 7.38 -12.58
N ASN A 55 -7.58 7.48 -12.51
CA ASN A 55 -8.32 8.62 -13.05
C ASN A 55 -8.62 9.70 -12.00
N ASN A 56 -8.59 9.37 -10.72
CA ASN A 56 -8.88 10.30 -9.63
C ASN A 56 -8.19 9.87 -8.34
N PRO A 57 -8.08 10.75 -7.33
CA PRO A 57 -7.61 10.39 -6.00
C PRO A 57 -8.43 9.25 -5.40
N MET A 58 -7.77 8.41 -4.60
CA MET A 58 -8.39 7.27 -3.94
C MET A 58 -9.46 7.71 -2.94
N GLY A 59 -10.67 7.18 -3.08
CA GLY A 59 -11.74 7.38 -2.11
C GLY A 59 -11.70 6.37 -0.96
N VAL A 60 -12.52 6.61 0.07
CA VAL A 60 -12.59 5.76 1.28
C VAL A 60 -12.89 4.29 0.95
N HIS A 61 -13.78 4.03 0.00
CA HIS A 61 -14.14 2.68 -0.44
C HIS A 61 -12.95 1.94 -1.08
N HIS A 62 -12.08 2.65 -1.80
CA HIS A 62 -10.84 2.09 -2.32
C HIS A 62 -9.88 1.73 -1.19
N ALA A 63 -9.71 2.61 -0.21
CA ALA A 63 -8.88 2.36 0.97
C ALA A 63 -9.38 1.14 1.75
N TRP A 64 -10.68 1.01 1.92
CA TRP A 64 -11.28 -0.17 2.57
C TRP A 64 -10.95 -1.47 1.83
N GLY A 65 -11.22 -1.52 0.52
CA GLY A 65 -10.89 -2.69 -0.28
C GLY A 65 -9.40 -3.04 -0.26
N ARG A 66 -8.52 -2.02 -0.32
CA ARG A 66 -7.05 -2.21 -0.23
C ARG A 66 -6.65 -2.76 1.14
N THR A 67 -7.22 -2.25 2.22
CA THR A 67 -6.93 -2.72 3.58
C THR A 67 -7.30 -4.18 3.77
N LEU A 68 -8.47 -4.61 3.29
CA LEU A 68 -8.87 -6.01 3.37
C LEU A 68 -7.89 -6.94 2.63
N LYS A 69 -7.46 -6.57 1.43
CA LYS A 69 -6.45 -7.30 0.65
C LYS A 69 -5.11 -7.37 1.37
N ASP A 70 -4.66 -6.27 1.97
CA ASP A 70 -3.39 -6.17 2.70
C ASP A 70 -3.38 -7.07 3.95
N VAL A 71 -4.50 -7.15 4.68
CA VAL A 71 -4.63 -8.02 5.87
C VAL A 71 -4.34 -9.47 5.54
N PHE A 72 -4.87 -10.01 4.45
CA PHE A 72 -4.58 -11.39 4.05
C PHE A 72 -3.10 -11.60 3.73
N GLN A 73 -2.48 -10.69 3.02
CA GLN A 73 -1.07 -10.79 2.68
C GLN A 73 -0.19 -10.75 3.93
N ARG A 74 -0.45 -9.83 4.85
CA ARG A 74 0.26 -9.74 6.13
C ARG A 74 0.07 -10.99 6.97
N TYR A 75 -1.14 -11.52 7.04
CA TYR A 75 -1.44 -12.76 7.75
C TYR A 75 -0.59 -13.94 7.22
N TYR A 76 -0.57 -14.16 5.91
CA TYR A 76 0.22 -15.24 5.33
C TYR A 76 1.73 -15.00 5.47
N ALA A 77 2.20 -13.76 5.33
CA ALA A 77 3.61 -13.43 5.57
C ALA A 77 4.04 -13.74 7.00
N MET A 78 3.23 -13.36 8.00
CA MET A 78 3.50 -13.65 9.42
C MET A 78 3.46 -15.14 9.74
N ASN A 79 2.69 -15.92 9.00
CA ASN A 79 2.64 -17.38 9.13
C ASN A 79 3.73 -18.09 8.31
N GLY A 80 4.73 -17.37 7.83
CA GLY A 80 5.91 -17.93 7.20
C GLY A 80 5.77 -18.34 5.73
N PHE A 81 4.71 -17.93 5.04
CA PHE A 81 4.56 -18.22 3.61
C PHE A 81 5.47 -17.34 2.76
N ASP A 82 6.02 -17.94 1.70
CA ASP A 82 6.73 -17.23 0.63
C ASP A 82 5.71 -16.57 -0.29
N LEU A 83 5.56 -15.25 -0.15
CA LEU A 83 4.52 -14.51 -0.84
C LEU A 83 4.96 -14.06 -2.24
N ARG A 84 4.05 -14.26 -3.19
CA ARG A 84 4.10 -13.59 -4.48
C ARG A 84 2.89 -12.68 -4.64
N TYR A 85 3.13 -11.38 -4.60
CA TYR A 85 2.14 -10.36 -4.95
C TYR A 85 2.39 -9.88 -6.39
N GLN A 86 1.34 -9.78 -7.18
CA GLN A 86 1.42 -9.29 -8.54
C GLN A 86 0.19 -8.44 -8.87
N ASN A 87 0.41 -7.27 -9.42
CA ASN A 87 -0.65 -6.47 -10.03
C ASN A 87 -0.94 -7.00 -11.44
N GLY A 88 -2.23 -7.11 -11.76
CA GLY A 88 -2.71 -7.34 -13.12
C GLY A 88 -3.31 -6.04 -13.65
N PHE A 89 -2.68 -5.48 -14.66
CA PHE A 89 -3.17 -4.27 -15.33
C PHE A 89 -3.87 -4.65 -16.62
N ASP A 90 -4.97 -3.97 -16.93
CA ASP A 90 -5.59 -4.01 -18.23
C ASP A 90 -5.47 -2.66 -18.96
N CYS A 91 -6.06 -2.57 -20.15
CA CYS A 91 -6.07 -1.32 -20.88
C CYS A 91 -6.88 -0.26 -20.14
N GLN A 92 -6.43 1.00 -20.25
CA GLN A 92 -7.14 2.12 -19.67
C GLN A 92 -8.47 2.32 -20.41
N GLY A 93 -9.53 2.53 -19.63
CA GLY A 93 -10.85 2.79 -20.17
C GLY A 93 -11.08 4.27 -20.46
N LEU A 94 -12.25 4.57 -21.04
CA LEU A 94 -12.72 5.92 -21.38
C LEU A 94 -12.59 6.93 -20.22
N TRP A 95 -12.75 6.49 -18.98
CA TRP A 95 -12.66 7.37 -17.81
C TRP A 95 -11.28 8.02 -17.64
N VAL A 96 -10.21 7.27 -17.88
CA VAL A 96 -8.85 7.81 -17.81
C VAL A 96 -8.59 8.74 -19.00
N GLU A 97 -9.04 8.36 -20.18
CA GLU A 97 -8.95 9.19 -21.40
C GLU A 97 -9.60 10.56 -21.17
N VAL A 98 -10.83 10.58 -20.65
CA VAL A 98 -11.56 11.83 -20.37
C VAL A 98 -10.82 12.72 -19.36
N GLU A 99 -10.24 12.16 -18.31
CA GLU A 99 -9.50 12.98 -17.33
C GLU A 99 -8.20 13.54 -17.94
N VAL A 100 -7.49 12.76 -18.74
CA VAL A 100 -6.30 13.24 -19.47
C VAL A 100 -6.66 14.33 -20.49
N GLU A 101 -7.77 14.17 -21.24
CA GLU A 101 -8.25 15.20 -22.17
C GLU A 101 -8.57 16.51 -21.45
N LYS A 102 -9.21 16.44 -20.28
CA LYS A 102 -9.47 17.62 -19.44
C LYS A 102 -8.18 18.29 -18.99
N GLU A 103 -7.22 17.51 -18.51
CA GLU A 103 -5.94 18.03 -18.02
C GLU A 103 -5.14 18.71 -19.16
N LEU A 104 -5.18 18.13 -20.36
CA LEU A 104 -4.56 18.71 -21.56
C LEU A 104 -5.36 19.85 -22.20
N GLY A 105 -6.56 20.13 -21.70
CA GLY A 105 -7.41 21.21 -22.20
C GLY A 105 -8.09 20.93 -23.52
N PHE A 106 -8.24 19.68 -23.92
CA PHE A 106 -8.98 19.31 -25.13
C PHE A 106 -10.47 19.52 -24.93
N LYS A 107 -11.12 20.21 -25.87
CA LYS A 107 -12.54 20.55 -25.79
C LYS A 107 -13.46 19.61 -26.57
N SER A 108 -12.93 18.89 -27.54
CA SER A 108 -13.60 17.85 -28.32
C SER A 108 -12.61 17.01 -29.08
N LYS A 109 -13.04 15.85 -29.49
CA LYS A 109 -12.34 15.06 -30.51
C LYS A 109 -12.57 15.65 -31.87
#